data_4632c72bb9ef39f74f9e4dfdaab11f35
#
_entry.id   4632c72bb9ef39f74f9e4dfdaab11f35
#
_cell.length_a   1.000
_cell.length_b   1.000
_cell.length_c   1.000
_cell.angle_alpha   90.00
_cell.angle_beta   90.00
_cell.angle_gamma   90.00
#
_symmetry.space_group_name_H-M   'P 1'
#
loop_
_entity.id
_entity.type
_entity.pdbx_description
1 polymer ?
#
loop_
_entity_poly.entity_id
_entity_poly.type
_entity_poly.pdbx_seq_one_letter_code
_entity_poly.pdbx_strand_id
1 'polypeptide(L)'
;MEAILEILDNGSVSAFLGAFFAFLLVVATDRRRAKRKVRAIAAEIELNIALSSVKIDALRGMRADLKGRSAVHGLPLLRFNTAQIRQLTSDVVDELTSEQRQCIEALCYMMEETDNLISSAQSLAGLLTSAQPQEFIELSVPRLETLYQASIANLKRFNDMGALYVGKKYRELISRKYSWEACVDV
;
A
#
# COMPACT_ATOMS: atom_id res chain seq x y z
N MET A 1 -48.28 29.55 17.60
CA MET A 1 -47.68 29.53 16.27
C MET A 1 -47.14 30.92 15.87
N GLU A 2 -47.86 31.99 16.22
CA GLU A 2 -47.45 33.39 15.97
C GLU A 2 -46.12 33.77 16.63
N ALA A 3 -45.88 33.42 17.89
CA ALA A 3 -44.61 33.71 18.60
C ALA A 3 -43.35 33.09 17.95
N ILE A 4 -43.50 31.99 17.25
CA ILE A 4 -42.39 31.34 16.52
C ILE A 4 -42.10 32.09 15.19
N LEU A 5 -43.14 32.60 14.57
CA LEU A 5 -43.05 33.42 13.35
C LEU A 5 -42.42 34.77 13.65
N GLU A 6 -42.76 35.41 14.79
CA GLU A 6 -42.18 36.68 15.25
C GLU A 6 -40.67 36.56 15.59
N ILE A 7 -40.23 35.41 16.15
CA ILE A 7 -38.84 35.12 16.40
C ILE A 7 -38.05 34.91 15.09
N LEU A 8 -38.67 34.32 14.06
CA LEU A 8 -38.08 34.10 12.75
C LEU A 8 -38.01 35.39 11.90
N ASP A 9 -38.86 36.34 12.17
CA ASP A 9 -38.90 37.65 11.48
C ASP A 9 -37.83 38.65 12.02
N ASN A 10 -37.17 38.27 13.13
CA ASN A 10 -36.03 39.03 13.65
C ASN A 10 -34.79 38.71 12.78
N GLY A 11 -34.39 39.67 11.93
CA GLY A 11 -33.30 39.52 10.95
C GLY A 11 -31.99 38.97 11.51
N SER A 12 -31.71 39.21 12.78
CA SER A 12 -30.51 38.67 13.47
C SER A 12 -30.66 37.17 13.76
N VAL A 13 -31.85 36.67 14.13
CA VAL A 13 -32.10 35.25 14.37
C VAL A 13 -32.10 34.45 13.08
N SER A 14 -32.68 35.00 12.02
CA SER A 14 -32.68 34.41 10.68
C SER A 14 -31.23 34.32 10.11
N ALA A 15 -30.43 35.36 10.28
CA ALA A 15 -29.03 35.37 9.88
C ALA A 15 -28.21 34.33 10.67
N PHE A 16 -28.43 34.21 11.98
CA PHE A 16 -27.75 33.21 12.83
C PHE A 16 -28.13 31.77 12.43
N LEU A 17 -29.42 31.50 12.21
CA LEU A 17 -29.87 30.19 11.74
C LEU A 17 -29.30 29.84 10.36
N GLY A 18 -29.26 30.80 9.44
CA GLY A 18 -28.65 30.63 8.13
C GLY A 18 -27.13 30.26 8.22
N ALA A 19 -26.40 31.01 9.03
CA ALA A 19 -24.97 30.73 9.27
C ALA A 19 -24.75 29.37 9.96
N PHE A 20 -25.59 28.99 10.93
CA PHE A 20 -25.55 27.69 11.61
C PHE A 20 -25.82 26.53 10.64
N PHE A 21 -26.82 26.63 9.80
CA PHE A 21 -27.10 25.59 8.79
C PHE A 21 -25.98 25.51 7.74
N ALA A 22 -25.44 26.64 7.30
CA ALA A 22 -24.29 26.65 6.40
C ALA A 22 -23.08 25.94 7.03
N PHE A 23 -22.78 26.23 8.31
CA PHE A 23 -21.73 25.55 9.06
C PHE A 23 -21.96 24.04 9.15
N LEU A 24 -23.19 23.60 9.51
CA LEU A 24 -23.52 22.18 9.56
C LEU A 24 -23.35 21.49 8.21
N LEU A 25 -23.72 22.14 7.11
CA LEU A 25 -23.53 21.63 5.76
C LEU A 25 -22.05 21.45 5.42
N VAL A 26 -21.22 22.43 5.77
CA VAL A 26 -19.76 22.35 5.57
C VAL A 26 -19.21 21.16 6.34
N VAL A 27 -19.48 21.05 7.65
CA VAL A 27 -19.02 19.94 8.50
C VAL A 27 -19.48 18.58 7.96
N ALA A 28 -20.77 18.47 7.56
CA ALA A 28 -21.30 17.23 7.00
C ALA A 28 -20.63 16.85 5.67
N THR A 29 -20.32 17.86 4.84
CA THR A 29 -19.67 17.65 3.54
C THR A 29 -18.24 17.21 3.73
N ASP A 30 -17.49 17.85 4.65
CA ASP A 30 -16.11 17.50 4.94
C ASP A 30 -15.97 16.09 5.53
N ARG A 31 -16.88 15.72 6.46
CA ARG A 31 -16.94 14.33 6.97
C ARG A 31 -17.23 13.30 5.88
N ARG A 32 -18.09 13.63 4.90
CA ARG A 32 -18.36 12.75 3.77
C ARG A 32 -17.16 12.62 2.86
N ARG A 33 -16.43 13.73 2.60
CA ARG A 33 -15.18 13.72 1.81
C ARG A 33 -14.09 12.88 2.49
N ALA A 34 -13.89 13.06 3.79
CA ALA A 34 -12.92 12.29 4.56
C ALA A 34 -13.23 10.77 4.51
N LYS A 35 -14.49 10.38 4.74
CA LYS A 35 -14.93 8.98 4.62
C LYS A 35 -14.70 8.40 3.22
N ARG A 36 -14.87 9.19 2.15
CA ARG A 36 -14.58 8.74 0.79
C ARG A 36 -13.07 8.50 0.59
N LYS A 37 -12.22 9.40 1.09
CA LYS A 37 -10.76 9.24 1.02
C LYS A 37 -10.26 8.03 1.81
N VAL A 38 -10.79 7.78 3.01
CA VAL A 38 -10.47 6.57 3.79
C VAL A 38 -10.85 5.29 3.03
N ARG A 39 -12.00 5.29 2.33
CA ARG A 39 -12.38 4.16 1.47
C ARG A 39 -11.46 4.04 0.25
N ALA A 40 -11.00 5.17 -0.32
CA ALA A 40 -10.07 5.16 -1.43
C ALA A 40 -8.71 4.55 -1.04
N ILE A 41 -8.22 4.77 0.19
CA ILE A 41 -7.01 4.11 0.70
C ILE A 41 -7.20 2.58 0.71
N ALA A 42 -8.33 2.08 1.21
CA ALA A 42 -8.60 0.65 1.23
C ALA A 42 -8.70 0.06 -0.18
N ALA A 43 -9.36 0.76 -1.11
CA ALA A 43 -9.45 0.34 -2.51
C ALA A 43 -8.08 0.31 -3.20
N GLU A 44 -7.20 1.28 -2.90
CA GLU A 44 -5.84 1.30 -3.43
C GLU A 44 -5.00 0.14 -2.89
N ILE A 45 -5.17 -0.22 -1.61
CA ILE A 45 -4.53 -1.40 -1.04
C ILE A 45 -5.05 -2.68 -1.70
N GLU A 46 -6.36 -2.82 -1.94
CA GLU A 46 -6.94 -3.96 -2.67
C GLU A 46 -6.37 -4.09 -4.08
N LEU A 47 -6.23 -2.98 -4.80
CA LEU A 47 -5.61 -2.95 -6.13
C LEU A 47 -4.15 -3.42 -6.08
N ASN A 48 -3.39 -2.97 -5.08
CA ASN A 48 -2.00 -3.40 -4.90
C ASN A 48 -1.90 -4.88 -4.49
N ILE A 49 -2.86 -5.44 -3.75
CA ILE A 49 -2.96 -6.88 -3.48
C ILE A 49 -3.16 -7.66 -4.79
N ALA A 50 -4.07 -7.22 -5.65
CA ALA A 50 -4.27 -7.85 -6.96
C ALA A 50 -2.99 -7.79 -7.82
N LEU A 51 -2.33 -6.62 -7.86
CA LEU A 51 -1.07 -6.43 -8.58
C LEU A 51 0.04 -7.33 -8.03
N SER A 52 0.09 -7.54 -6.71
CA SER A 52 1.10 -8.40 -6.09
C SER A 52 0.96 -9.86 -6.51
N SER A 53 -0.25 -10.34 -6.72
CA SER A 53 -0.51 -11.70 -7.23
C SER A 53 0.09 -11.88 -8.63
N VAL A 54 -0.10 -10.90 -9.51
CA VAL A 54 0.52 -10.89 -10.86
C VAL A 54 2.04 -10.88 -10.77
N LYS A 55 2.60 -10.05 -9.86
CA LYS A 55 4.05 -10.00 -9.62
C LYS A 55 4.60 -11.35 -9.13
N ILE A 56 3.90 -12.02 -8.21
CA ILE A 56 4.29 -13.34 -7.72
C ILE A 56 4.41 -14.36 -8.86
N ASP A 57 3.41 -14.40 -9.74
CA ASP A 57 3.41 -15.36 -10.85
C ASP A 57 4.51 -15.06 -11.86
N ALA A 58 4.75 -13.78 -12.17
CA ALA A 58 5.87 -13.36 -13.01
C ALA A 58 7.23 -13.75 -12.41
N LEU A 59 7.45 -13.49 -11.12
CA LEU A 59 8.69 -13.84 -10.42
C LEU A 59 8.91 -15.37 -10.33
N ARG A 60 7.84 -16.16 -10.21
CA ARG A 60 7.92 -17.62 -10.27
C ARG A 60 8.34 -18.11 -11.65
N GLY A 61 7.80 -17.49 -12.70
CA GLY A 61 8.22 -17.77 -14.09
C GLY A 61 9.69 -17.47 -14.28
N MET A 62 10.16 -16.27 -13.93
CA MET A 62 11.57 -15.88 -14.02
C MET A 62 12.50 -16.82 -13.24
N ARG A 63 12.07 -17.27 -12.05
CA ARG A 63 12.83 -18.24 -11.26
C ARG A 63 12.88 -19.62 -11.93
N ALA A 64 11.82 -20.04 -12.58
CA ALA A 64 11.79 -21.30 -13.32
C ALA A 64 12.75 -21.24 -14.55
N ASP A 65 12.74 -20.14 -15.29
CA ASP A 65 13.62 -19.88 -16.43
C ASP A 65 15.11 -19.89 -15.98
N LEU A 66 15.39 -19.27 -14.83
CA LEU A 66 16.74 -19.28 -14.24
C LEU A 66 17.23 -20.70 -13.95
N LYS A 67 16.36 -21.57 -13.41
CA LYS A 67 16.69 -22.97 -13.13
C LYS A 67 16.83 -23.82 -14.41
N GLY A 68 16.03 -23.51 -15.41
CA GLY A 68 16.09 -24.16 -16.71
C GLY A 68 17.27 -23.72 -17.58
N ARG A 69 18.12 -22.81 -17.09
CA ARG A 69 19.20 -22.16 -17.87
C ARG A 69 18.70 -21.52 -19.17
N SER A 70 17.43 -21.16 -19.23
CA SER A 70 16.86 -20.35 -20.29
C SER A 70 17.32 -18.90 -20.16
N ALA A 71 17.26 -18.14 -21.26
CA ALA A 71 17.63 -16.73 -21.20
C ALA A 71 16.80 -15.99 -20.15
N VAL A 72 17.45 -15.36 -19.19
CA VAL A 72 16.76 -14.60 -18.14
C VAL A 72 16.27 -13.29 -18.76
N HIS A 73 15.01 -13.27 -19.13
CA HIS A 73 14.35 -12.05 -19.59
C HIS A 73 13.80 -11.29 -18.37
N GLY A 74 14.42 -10.16 -18.03
CA GLY A 74 13.88 -9.25 -17.04
C GLY A 74 12.60 -8.61 -17.57
N LEU A 75 11.42 -9.07 -17.14
CA LEU A 75 10.18 -8.38 -17.42
C LEU A 75 10.08 -7.14 -16.53
N PRO A 76 9.83 -5.95 -17.08
CA PRO A 76 9.61 -4.76 -16.26
C PRO A 76 8.31 -4.97 -15.46
N LEU A 77 8.46 -5.15 -14.15
CA LEU A 77 7.33 -5.22 -13.25
C LEU A 77 6.94 -3.80 -12.82
N LEU A 78 5.65 -3.49 -12.90
CA LEU A 78 5.12 -2.21 -12.43
C LEU A 78 5.41 -2.02 -10.94
N ARG A 79 5.85 -0.82 -10.56
CA ARG A 79 6.03 -0.44 -9.16
C ARG A 79 4.68 -0.27 -8.47
N PHE A 80 4.66 -0.44 -7.16
CA PHE A 80 3.52 -0.09 -6.33
C PHE A 80 3.33 1.42 -6.26
N ASN A 81 2.08 1.87 -6.22
CA ASN A 81 1.76 3.29 -6.11
C ASN A 81 1.66 3.75 -4.65
N THR A 82 2.77 3.64 -3.90
CA THR A 82 2.80 4.05 -2.49
C THR A 82 2.61 5.55 -2.32
N ALA A 83 3.04 6.37 -3.28
CA ALA A 83 2.90 7.82 -3.25
C ALA A 83 1.42 8.26 -3.15
N GLN A 84 0.53 7.62 -3.91
CA GLN A 84 -0.90 7.89 -3.85
C GLN A 84 -1.50 7.53 -2.49
N ILE A 85 -1.12 6.38 -1.92
CA ILE A 85 -1.59 5.97 -0.59
C ILE A 85 -1.12 6.97 0.46
N ARG A 86 0.15 7.40 0.44
CA ARG A 86 0.69 8.40 1.37
C ARG A 86 0.00 9.75 1.23
N GLN A 87 -0.29 10.20 0.01
CA GLN A 87 -1.02 11.44 -0.23
C GLN A 87 -2.45 11.36 0.33
N LEU A 88 -3.19 10.29 0.03
CA LEU A 88 -4.53 10.07 0.57
C LEU A 88 -4.52 10.03 2.09
N THR A 89 -3.50 9.40 2.69
CA THR A 89 -3.35 9.31 4.14
C THR A 89 -3.09 10.66 4.77
N SER A 90 -2.21 11.48 4.17
CA SER A 90 -1.94 12.84 4.68
C SER A 90 -3.17 13.73 4.64
N ASP A 91 -4.01 13.59 3.62
CA ASP A 91 -5.25 14.36 3.44
C ASP A 91 -6.34 14.05 4.48
N VAL A 92 -6.23 12.93 5.20
CA VAL A 92 -7.22 12.47 6.19
C VAL A 92 -6.57 12.00 7.50
N VAL A 93 -5.39 12.49 7.80
CA VAL A 93 -4.62 12.06 8.97
C VAL A 93 -5.39 12.18 10.28
N ASP A 94 -6.21 13.23 10.42
CA ASP A 94 -7.01 13.50 11.62
C ASP A 94 -8.22 12.56 11.76
N GLU A 95 -8.66 11.95 10.66
CA GLU A 95 -9.79 11.01 10.62
C GLU A 95 -9.35 9.55 10.82
N LEU A 96 -8.04 9.29 10.73
CA LEU A 96 -7.47 7.95 10.91
C LEU A 96 -7.06 7.72 12.36
N THR A 97 -7.39 6.54 12.87
CA THR A 97 -6.86 6.12 14.17
C THR A 97 -5.35 5.90 14.09
N SER A 98 -4.67 5.95 15.25
CA SER A 98 -3.24 5.64 15.33
C SER A 98 -2.94 4.24 14.78
N GLU A 99 -3.78 3.25 15.08
CA GLU A 99 -3.65 1.89 14.56
C GLU A 99 -3.74 1.84 13.03
N GLN A 100 -4.70 2.57 12.42
CA GLN A 100 -4.82 2.63 10.96
C GLN A 100 -3.59 3.26 10.31
N ARG A 101 -3.07 4.36 10.86
CA ARG A 101 -1.86 5.02 10.36
C ARG A 101 -0.66 4.09 10.40
N GLN A 102 -0.43 3.39 11.51
CA GLN A 102 0.65 2.43 11.65
C GLN A 102 0.53 1.27 10.64
N CYS A 103 -0.70 0.78 10.40
CA CYS A 103 -0.95 -0.25 9.40
C CYS A 103 -0.62 0.22 7.98
N ILE A 104 -1.05 1.43 7.61
CA ILE A 104 -0.79 2.01 6.29
C ILE A 104 0.72 2.19 6.08
N GLU A 105 1.43 2.75 7.06
CA GLU A 105 2.88 2.91 6.99
C GLU A 105 3.61 1.57 6.83
N ALA A 106 3.20 0.54 7.59
CA ALA A 106 3.77 -0.80 7.46
C ALA A 106 3.55 -1.38 6.06
N LEU A 107 2.35 -1.24 5.49
CA LEU A 107 2.05 -1.71 4.15
C LEU A 107 2.83 -0.95 3.08
N CYS A 108 2.94 0.39 3.19
CA CYS A 108 3.75 1.20 2.28
C CYS A 108 5.23 0.79 2.33
N TYR A 109 5.77 0.61 3.53
CA TYR A 109 7.16 0.16 3.69
C TYR A 109 7.40 -1.19 3.01
N MET A 110 6.51 -2.18 3.22
CA MET A 110 6.64 -3.50 2.58
C MET A 110 6.58 -3.43 1.05
N MET A 111 5.72 -2.58 0.50
CA MET A 111 5.63 -2.36 -0.95
C MET A 111 6.95 -1.76 -1.50
N GLU A 112 7.48 -0.74 -0.83
CA GLU A 112 8.73 -0.07 -1.22
C GLU A 112 9.93 -1.02 -1.12
N GLU A 113 10.04 -1.79 -0.04
CA GLU A 113 11.09 -2.81 0.13
C GLU A 113 11.01 -3.86 -0.96
N THR A 114 9.81 -4.33 -1.28
CA THR A 114 9.60 -5.31 -2.35
C THR A 114 10.00 -4.75 -3.72
N ASP A 115 9.63 -3.52 -4.03
CA ASP A 115 10.02 -2.87 -5.28
C ASP A 115 11.54 -2.67 -5.38
N ASN A 116 12.23 -2.43 -4.26
CA ASN A 116 13.68 -2.35 -4.20
C ASN A 116 14.34 -3.72 -4.45
N LEU A 117 13.81 -4.80 -3.86
CA LEU A 117 14.28 -6.16 -4.12
C LEU A 117 14.09 -6.56 -5.59
N ILE A 118 12.92 -6.27 -6.16
CA ILE A 118 12.64 -6.53 -7.57
C ILE A 118 13.57 -5.72 -8.48
N SER A 119 13.77 -4.43 -8.20
CA SER A 119 14.72 -3.58 -8.93
C SER A 119 16.15 -4.13 -8.88
N SER A 120 16.59 -4.59 -7.72
CA SER A 120 17.90 -5.21 -7.54
C SER A 120 18.03 -6.50 -8.35
N ALA A 121 16.98 -7.33 -8.35
CA ALA A 121 16.93 -8.55 -9.14
C ALA A 121 16.98 -8.25 -10.65
N GLN A 122 16.23 -7.26 -11.12
CA GLN A 122 16.21 -6.85 -12.52
C GLN A 122 17.55 -6.30 -12.97
N SER A 123 18.21 -5.49 -12.12
CA SER A 123 19.54 -4.96 -12.39
C SER A 123 20.57 -6.09 -12.52
N LEU A 124 20.54 -7.07 -11.61
CA LEU A 124 21.43 -8.23 -11.65
C LEU A 124 21.15 -9.13 -12.86
N ALA A 125 19.87 -9.38 -13.18
CA ALA A 125 19.47 -10.14 -14.35
C ALA A 125 19.92 -9.47 -15.65
N GLY A 126 19.85 -8.14 -15.74
CA GLY A 126 20.34 -7.37 -16.89
C GLY A 126 21.86 -7.45 -17.09
N LEU A 127 22.64 -7.77 -16.05
CA LEU A 127 24.07 -8.01 -16.15
C LEU A 127 24.42 -9.44 -16.58
N LEU A 128 23.49 -10.40 -16.46
CA LEU A 128 23.68 -11.80 -16.86
C LEU A 128 23.51 -11.95 -18.38
N THR A 129 24.54 -11.60 -19.13
CA THR A 129 24.58 -11.77 -20.58
C THR A 129 25.49 -12.94 -20.95
N SER A 130 25.33 -13.49 -22.15
CA SER A 130 26.18 -14.56 -22.67
C SER A 130 27.67 -14.18 -22.83
N ALA A 131 27.97 -12.88 -22.73
CA ALA A 131 29.34 -12.35 -22.81
C ALA A 131 30.07 -12.26 -21.47
N GLN A 132 29.38 -12.59 -20.35
CA GLN A 132 30.01 -12.53 -19.03
C GLN A 132 30.85 -13.76 -18.73
N PRO A 133 31.97 -13.60 -17.94
CA PRO A 133 32.77 -14.73 -17.46
C PRO A 133 31.90 -15.76 -16.71
N GLN A 134 32.20 -17.04 -16.92
CA GLN A 134 31.47 -18.16 -16.28
C GLN A 134 31.43 -18.03 -14.75
N GLU A 135 32.54 -17.62 -14.14
CA GLU A 135 32.65 -17.39 -12.70
C GLU A 135 31.66 -16.34 -12.19
N PHE A 136 31.46 -15.24 -12.94
CA PHE A 136 30.48 -14.21 -12.63
C PHE A 136 29.05 -14.77 -12.69
N ILE A 137 28.73 -15.60 -13.67
CA ILE A 137 27.42 -16.23 -13.81
C ILE A 137 27.16 -17.16 -12.63
N GLU A 138 28.12 -18.00 -12.26
CA GLU A 138 28.00 -18.95 -11.14
C GLU A 138 27.77 -18.27 -9.79
N LEU A 139 28.38 -17.09 -9.56
CA LEU A 139 28.15 -16.31 -8.33
C LEU A 139 26.82 -15.54 -8.36
N SER A 140 26.39 -15.07 -9.52
CA SER A 140 25.24 -14.19 -9.66
C SER A 140 23.91 -14.94 -9.68
N VAL A 141 23.85 -16.16 -10.23
CA VAL A 141 22.64 -16.98 -10.33
C VAL A 141 22.04 -17.31 -8.96
N PRO A 142 22.79 -17.79 -7.95
CA PRO A 142 22.24 -18.04 -6.61
C PRO A 142 21.73 -16.77 -5.93
N ARG A 143 22.43 -15.64 -6.13
CA ARG A 143 22.02 -14.33 -5.59
C ARG A 143 20.70 -13.87 -6.21
N LEU A 144 20.55 -14.01 -7.52
CA LEU A 144 19.32 -13.68 -8.24
C LEU A 144 18.16 -14.57 -7.78
N GLU A 145 18.39 -15.87 -7.59
CA GLU A 145 17.40 -16.78 -7.04
C GLU A 145 16.93 -16.35 -5.64
N THR A 146 17.86 -15.95 -4.78
CA THR A 146 17.56 -15.43 -3.44
C THR A 146 16.71 -14.17 -3.50
N LEU A 147 17.04 -13.23 -4.39
CA LEU A 147 16.26 -12.00 -4.59
C LEU A 147 14.82 -12.30 -5.05
N TYR A 148 14.64 -13.24 -5.98
CA TYR A 148 13.29 -13.66 -6.41
C TYR A 148 12.52 -14.32 -5.27
N GLN A 149 13.16 -15.18 -4.46
CA GLN A 149 12.51 -15.81 -3.31
C GLN A 149 12.10 -14.79 -2.25
N ALA A 150 12.99 -13.86 -1.90
CA ALA A 150 12.71 -12.79 -0.94
C ALA A 150 11.56 -11.90 -1.42
N SER A 151 11.57 -11.51 -2.70
CA SER A 151 10.49 -10.72 -3.30
C SER A 151 9.14 -11.44 -3.23
N ILE A 152 9.10 -12.73 -3.58
CA ILE A 152 7.87 -13.55 -3.49
C ILE A 152 7.39 -13.67 -2.03
N ALA A 153 8.30 -13.87 -1.09
CA ALA A 153 7.96 -13.95 0.34
C ALA A 153 7.35 -12.63 0.84
N ASN A 154 7.97 -11.49 0.51
CA ASN A 154 7.45 -10.17 0.88
C ASN A 154 6.08 -9.87 0.24
N LEU A 155 5.87 -10.22 -1.03
CA LEU A 155 4.58 -10.07 -1.69
C LEU A 155 3.47 -10.89 -1.03
N LYS A 156 3.76 -12.12 -0.62
CA LYS A 156 2.81 -12.95 0.13
C LYS A 156 2.47 -12.31 1.48
N ARG A 157 3.49 -11.85 2.23
CA ARG A 157 3.28 -11.15 3.49
C ARG A 157 2.44 -9.88 3.30
N PHE A 158 2.73 -9.10 2.26
CA PHE A 158 1.93 -7.93 1.92
C PHE A 158 0.47 -8.29 1.66
N ASN A 159 0.19 -9.38 0.91
CA ASN A 159 -1.17 -9.84 0.66
C ASN A 159 -1.90 -10.19 1.95
N ASP A 160 -1.25 -10.94 2.84
CA ASP A 160 -1.84 -11.35 4.13
C ASP A 160 -2.14 -10.13 5.00
N MET A 161 -1.18 -9.19 5.10
CA MET A 161 -1.35 -7.96 5.88
C MET A 161 -2.37 -7.01 5.26
N GLY A 162 -2.35 -6.85 3.93
CA GLY A 162 -3.31 -6.05 3.21
C GLY A 162 -4.74 -6.57 3.39
N ALA A 163 -4.94 -7.89 3.33
CA ALA A 163 -6.23 -8.50 3.61
C ALA A 163 -6.74 -8.22 5.04
N LEU A 164 -5.84 -8.22 6.04
CA LEU A 164 -6.19 -7.82 7.41
C LEU A 164 -6.59 -6.34 7.49
N TYR A 165 -5.90 -5.45 6.77
CA TYR A 165 -6.25 -4.03 6.72
C TYR A 165 -7.64 -3.82 6.11
N VAL A 166 -7.90 -4.40 4.95
CA VAL A 166 -9.19 -4.33 4.26
C VAL A 166 -10.30 -4.93 5.14
N GLY A 167 -10.03 -6.04 5.83
CA GLY A 167 -10.92 -6.67 6.81
C GLY A 167 -11.06 -5.90 8.13
N LYS A 168 -10.42 -4.73 8.29
CA LYS A 168 -10.42 -3.88 9.50
C LYS A 168 -9.88 -4.57 10.76
N LYS A 169 -8.98 -5.54 10.58
CA LYS A 169 -8.31 -6.28 11.66
C LYS A 169 -6.96 -5.65 12.03
N TYR A 170 -6.95 -4.36 12.32
CA TYR A 170 -5.73 -3.56 12.50
C TYR A 170 -4.83 -4.06 13.63
N ARG A 171 -5.40 -4.48 14.78
CA ARG A 171 -4.63 -5.03 15.91
C ARG A 171 -3.90 -6.32 15.55
N GLU A 172 -4.55 -7.20 14.80
CA GLU A 172 -3.94 -8.44 14.32
C GLU A 172 -2.80 -8.15 13.35
N LEU A 173 -2.97 -7.15 12.46
CA LEU A 173 -1.94 -6.71 11.54
C LEU A 173 -0.71 -6.19 12.29
N ILE A 174 -0.90 -5.31 13.28
CA ILE A 174 0.18 -4.74 14.08
C ILE A 174 0.92 -5.85 14.84
N SER A 175 0.22 -6.79 15.48
CA SER A 175 0.85 -7.88 16.22
C SER A 175 1.71 -8.78 15.32
N ARG A 176 1.27 -9.04 14.10
CA ARG A 176 2.06 -9.81 13.11
C ARG A 176 3.30 -9.06 12.64
N LYS A 177 3.22 -7.74 12.47
CA LYS A 177 4.40 -6.92 12.13
C LYS A 177 5.52 -7.12 13.14
N TYR A 178 5.22 -6.98 14.43
CA TYR A 178 6.24 -7.11 15.49
C TYR A 178 6.78 -8.54 15.63
N SER A 179 5.98 -9.58 15.37
CA SER A 179 6.48 -10.96 15.40
C SER A 179 7.49 -11.26 14.28
N TRP A 180 7.50 -10.48 13.21
CA TRP A 180 8.42 -10.67 12.09
C TRP A 180 9.72 -9.87 12.21
N GLU A 181 9.68 -8.72 12.85
CA GLU A 181 10.90 -7.97 13.20
C GLU A 181 11.79 -8.80 14.14
N ALA A 182 11.20 -9.58 15.04
CA ALA A 182 11.92 -10.49 15.93
C ALA A 182 12.55 -11.72 15.22
N CYS A 183 12.15 -12.05 13.99
CA CYS A 183 12.70 -13.18 13.23
C CYS A 183 13.83 -12.80 12.27
N VAL A 184 14.13 -11.51 12.12
CA VAL A 184 15.18 -11.03 11.20
C VAL A 184 16.54 -10.93 11.89
N ASP A 185 16.58 -10.98 13.22
CA ASP A 185 17.81 -10.90 14.04
C ASP A 185 18.44 -12.28 14.36
N VAL A 186 18.15 -13.32 13.57
CA VAL A 186 18.75 -14.66 13.61
C VAL A 186 19.26 -15.02 12.21
#